data_1958bb3e134595bd3e4b82baf2303590
#
_entry.id   1958bb3e134595bd3e4b82baf2303590
#
_cell.length_a   1.000
_cell.length_b   1.000
_cell.length_c   1.000
_cell.angle_alpha   90.00
_cell.angle_beta   90.00
_cell.angle_gamma   90.00
#
_symmetry.space_group_name_H-M   'P 1'
#
loop_
_entity.id
_entity.type
_entity.pdbx_description
1 polymer ?
#
loop_
_entity_poly.entity_id
_entity_poly.type
_entity_poly.pdbx_seq_one_letter_code
_entity_poly.pdbx_strand_id
1 'polypeptide(L)'
;MLAAVNPEAIGLFGLFATVICFGLEQLGVGVKGADHEKLTRTLGYVAIFFGGFTQLFTSLCMYLFSVGGDHSIYLGTVFGFFGLFWILVGFFFLKGGDKKVMAHFFLCGLILVIGFTVRAFQDGLIWPLGIDLVVIDVLLLTLIPGMGAQALERLSDSYQAVILQSFG
;
A
#
# COMPACT_ATOMS: atom_id res chain seq x y z
N MET A 1 -34.07 -2.63 14.93
CA MET A 1 -33.39 -2.79 13.64
C MET A 1 -31.95 -2.38 13.89
N LEU A 2 -31.04 -3.34 14.04
CA LEU A 2 -29.62 -3.06 14.15
C LEU A 2 -29.20 -2.43 12.81
N ALA A 3 -28.68 -1.19 12.87
CA ALA A 3 -28.10 -0.57 11.70
C ALA A 3 -27.01 -1.54 11.17
N ALA A 4 -27.16 -1.99 9.93
CA ALA A 4 -26.19 -2.87 9.34
C ALA A 4 -24.84 -2.13 9.35
N VAL A 5 -23.88 -2.67 10.11
CA VAL A 5 -22.51 -2.13 10.09
C VAL A 5 -22.00 -2.36 8.67
N ASN A 6 -21.69 -1.27 7.98
CA ASN A 6 -21.13 -1.36 6.64
C ASN A 6 -19.66 -1.82 6.74
N PRO A 7 -19.30 -3.04 6.29
CA PRO A 7 -17.93 -3.53 6.39
C PRO A 7 -16.93 -2.69 5.59
N GLU A 8 -17.38 -1.93 4.58
CA GLU A 8 -16.54 -0.97 3.86
C GLU A 8 -15.92 0.06 4.82
N ALA A 9 -16.70 0.52 5.80
CA ALA A 9 -16.22 1.47 6.79
C ALA A 9 -15.04 0.92 7.60
N ILE A 10 -15.00 -0.39 7.87
CA ILE A 10 -13.89 -1.03 8.59
C ILE A 10 -12.63 -1.03 7.71
N GLY A 11 -12.76 -1.41 6.44
CA GLY A 11 -11.65 -1.42 5.49
C GLY A 11 -11.08 -0.02 5.25
N LEU A 12 -11.96 0.96 5.05
CA LEU A 12 -11.56 2.37 4.86
C LEU A 12 -10.91 2.96 6.12
N PHE A 13 -11.44 2.66 7.30
CA PHE A 13 -10.81 3.08 8.56
C PHE A 13 -9.40 2.50 8.71
N GLY A 14 -9.21 1.21 8.42
CA GLY A 14 -7.90 0.59 8.47
C GLY A 14 -6.92 1.19 7.47
N LEU A 15 -7.37 1.44 6.24
CA LEU A 15 -6.58 2.14 5.22
C LEU A 15 -6.18 3.55 5.69
N PHE A 16 -7.15 4.34 6.14
CA PHE A 16 -6.93 5.70 6.63
C PHE A 16 -5.92 5.72 7.78
N ALA A 17 -6.08 4.87 8.80
CA ALA A 17 -5.16 4.77 9.92
C ALA A 17 -3.73 4.44 9.45
N THR A 18 -3.60 3.53 8.49
CA THR A 18 -2.29 3.13 7.93
C THR A 18 -1.66 4.29 7.18
N VAL A 19 -2.37 4.90 6.23
CA VAL A 19 -1.84 5.99 5.40
C VAL A 19 -1.44 7.21 6.25
N ILE A 20 -2.23 7.56 7.27
CA ILE A 20 -1.90 8.65 8.20
C ILE A 20 -0.61 8.34 8.97
N CYS A 21 -0.47 7.12 9.52
CA CYS A 21 0.74 6.76 10.27
C CYS A 21 2.00 6.84 9.39
N PHE A 22 1.93 6.32 8.16
CA PHE A 22 3.04 6.40 7.22
C PHE A 22 3.31 7.83 6.76
N GLY A 23 2.27 8.61 6.47
CA GLY A 23 2.40 10.00 6.04
C GLY A 23 3.01 10.90 7.11
N LEU A 24 2.58 10.76 8.36
CA LEU A 24 3.14 11.53 9.48
C LEU A 24 4.62 11.17 9.75
N GLU A 25 4.97 9.89 9.64
CA GLU A 25 6.36 9.44 9.75
C GLU A 25 7.23 10.06 8.66
N GLN A 26 6.81 10.02 7.40
CA GLN A 26 7.54 10.61 6.27
C GLN A 26 7.71 12.13 6.41
N LEU A 27 6.73 12.81 6.98
CA LEU A 27 6.80 14.24 7.29
C LEU A 27 7.63 14.55 8.53
N GLY A 28 8.13 13.54 9.25
CA GLY A 28 8.89 13.71 10.48
C GLY A 28 8.05 14.17 11.67
N VAL A 29 6.72 14.09 11.59
CA VAL A 29 5.81 14.53 12.64
C VAL A 29 5.77 13.49 13.76
N GLY A 30 6.08 13.89 14.98
CA GLY A 30 6.03 13.03 16.16
C GLY A 30 7.16 11.99 16.26
N VAL A 31 8.08 11.92 15.28
CA VAL A 31 9.16 10.91 15.23
C VAL A 31 10.54 11.47 15.60
N LYS A 32 10.61 12.75 15.95
CA LYS A 32 11.88 13.41 16.31
C LYS A 32 12.47 12.77 17.57
N GLY A 33 13.66 12.16 17.43
CA GLY A 33 14.33 11.43 18.51
C GLY A 33 13.82 10.00 18.72
N ALA A 34 12.91 9.49 17.88
CA ALA A 34 12.45 8.12 17.94
C ALA A 34 13.55 7.14 17.47
N ASP A 35 13.55 5.95 18.07
CA ASP A 35 14.35 4.82 17.61
C ASP A 35 13.82 4.34 16.25
N HIS A 36 14.64 4.50 15.22
CA HIS A 36 14.25 4.18 13.84
C HIS A 36 13.84 2.70 13.65
N GLU A 37 14.50 1.78 14.33
CA GLU A 37 14.17 0.35 14.25
C GLU A 37 12.79 0.08 14.85
N LYS A 38 12.51 0.64 16.03
CA LYS A 38 11.19 0.48 16.67
C LYS A 38 10.09 1.14 15.85
N LEU A 39 10.37 2.31 15.28
CA LEU A 39 9.42 3.03 14.42
C LEU A 39 9.07 2.19 13.18
N THR A 40 10.06 1.74 12.44
CA THR A 40 9.90 0.89 11.26
C THR A 40 9.12 -0.37 11.59
N ARG A 41 9.45 -1.04 12.69
CA ARG A 41 8.75 -2.23 13.17
C ARG A 41 7.28 -1.96 13.50
N THR A 42 7.00 -0.83 14.15
CA THR A 42 5.62 -0.43 14.49
C THR A 42 4.81 -0.16 13.22
N LEU A 43 5.36 0.56 12.25
CA LEU A 43 4.72 0.81 10.96
C LEU A 43 4.43 -0.50 10.21
N GLY A 44 5.35 -1.47 10.27
CA GLY A 44 5.11 -2.80 9.70
C GLY A 44 3.89 -3.50 10.32
N TYR A 45 3.73 -3.44 11.64
CA TYR A 45 2.53 -3.98 12.29
C TYR A 45 1.26 -3.19 11.94
N VAL A 46 1.32 -1.86 11.89
CA VAL A 46 0.19 -1.03 11.46
C VAL A 46 -0.25 -1.41 10.04
N ALA A 47 0.69 -1.55 9.10
CA ALA A 47 0.41 -1.97 7.74
C ALA A 47 -0.31 -3.34 7.69
N ILE A 48 0.18 -4.33 8.44
CA ILE A 48 -0.41 -5.68 8.43
C ILE A 48 -1.81 -5.66 9.05
N PHE A 49 -1.95 -5.11 10.26
CA PHE A 49 -3.18 -5.26 11.01
C PHE A 49 -4.26 -4.26 10.57
N PHE A 50 -3.93 -2.99 10.41
CA PHE A 50 -4.90 -1.97 10.01
C PHE A 50 -5.03 -1.86 8.49
N GLY A 51 -3.92 -1.82 7.74
CA GLY A 51 -3.98 -1.79 6.29
C GLY A 51 -4.43 -3.13 5.69
N GLY A 52 -3.84 -4.22 6.14
CA GLY A 52 -4.02 -5.54 5.56
C GLY A 52 -5.29 -6.27 6.02
N PHE A 53 -5.34 -6.65 7.29
CA PHE A 53 -6.42 -7.50 7.80
C PHE A 53 -7.79 -6.86 7.72
N THR A 54 -7.93 -5.56 8.00
CA THR A 54 -9.25 -4.90 7.90
C THR A 54 -9.78 -4.92 6.47
N GLN A 55 -8.91 -4.72 5.49
CA GLN A 55 -9.32 -4.76 4.09
C GLN A 55 -9.61 -6.18 3.60
N LEU A 56 -8.82 -7.18 4.02
CA LEU A 56 -9.15 -8.59 3.72
C LEU A 56 -10.47 -9.01 4.36
N PHE A 57 -10.73 -8.58 5.59
CA PHE A 57 -12.02 -8.83 6.25
C PHE A 57 -13.17 -8.20 5.46
N THR A 58 -13.01 -6.93 5.03
CA THR A 58 -14.00 -6.25 4.19
C THR A 58 -14.22 -6.98 2.88
N SER A 59 -13.14 -7.38 2.19
CA SER A 59 -13.18 -8.18 0.97
C SER A 59 -13.99 -9.47 1.15
N LEU A 60 -13.71 -10.19 2.23
CA LEU A 60 -14.43 -11.42 2.57
C LEU A 60 -15.93 -11.17 2.78
N CYS A 61 -16.27 -10.10 3.48
CA CYS A 61 -17.68 -9.72 3.69
C CYS A 61 -18.37 -9.38 2.36
N MET A 62 -17.67 -8.68 1.44
CA MET A 62 -18.19 -8.38 0.10
C MET A 62 -18.52 -9.65 -0.69
N TYR A 63 -17.59 -10.62 -0.69
CA TYR A 63 -17.79 -11.87 -1.42
C TYR A 63 -18.86 -12.78 -0.81
N LEU A 64 -18.90 -12.90 0.52
CA LEU A 64 -19.79 -13.86 1.20
C LEU A 64 -21.20 -13.33 1.36
N PHE A 65 -21.37 -12.02 1.57
CA PHE A 65 -22.65 -11.43 1.95
C PHE A 65 -23.21 -10.44 0.93
N SER A 66 -22.48 -10.22 -0.18
CA SER A 66 -22.87 -9.27 -1.25
C SER A 66 -23.28 -7.89 -0.73
N VAL A 67 -22.61 -7.41 0.32
CA VAL A 67 -22.96 -6.15 1.00
C VAL A 67 -22.76 -4.90 0.16
N GLY A 68 -21.99 -4.97 -0.93
CA GLY A 68 -21.83 -3.93 -1.95
C GLY A 68 -22.86 -3.99 -3.08
N GLY A 69 -23.92 -4.82 -2.96
CA GLY A 69 -24.92 -5.01 -4.00
C GLY A 69 -24.31 -5.52 -5.31
N ASP A 70 -24.69 -4.94 -6.43
CA ASP A 70 -24.23 -5.34 -7.77
C ASP A 70 -22.72 -5.14 -7.95
N HIS A 71 -22.08 -4.30 -7.15
CA HIS A 71 -20.64 -4.03 -7.20
C HIS A 71 -19.82 -4.86 -6.20
N SER A 72 -20.45 -5.78 -5.44
CA SER A 72 -19.77 -6.54 -4.37
C SER A 72 -18.53 -7.27 -4.82
N ILE A 73 -18.57 -7.93 -5.98
CA ILE A 73 -17.42 -8.67 -6.51
C ILE A 73 -16.28 -7.70 -6.85
N TYR A 74 -16.57 -6.59 -7.49
CA TYR A 74 -15.60 -5.58 -7.84
C TYR A 74 -14.97 -4.96 -6.57
N LEU A 75 -15.79 -4.48 -5.63
CA LEU A 75 -15.34 -3.92 -4.36
C LEU A 75 -14.53 -4.94 -3.54
N GLY A 76 -15.02 -6.19 -3.47
CA GLY A 76 -14.30 -7.28 -2.82
C GLY A 76 -12.91 -7.51 -3.42
N THR A 77 -12.79 -7.40 -4.75
CA THR A 77 -11.50 -7.53 -5.43
C THR A 77 -10.56 -6.36 -5.11
N VAL A 78 -11.07 -5.13 -5.11
CA VAL A 78 -10.28 -3.93 -4.75
C VAL A 78 -9.78 -4.03 -3.30
N PHE A 79 -10.66 -4.29 -2.35
CA PHE A 79 -10.27 -4.43 -0.95
C PHE A 79 -9.33 -5.63 -0.72
N GLY A 80 -9.55 -6.74 -1.42
CA GLY A 80 -8.69 -7.92 -1.35
C GLY A 80 -7.28 -7.64 -1.84
N PHE A 81 -7.15 -6.95 -2.98
CA PHE A 81 -5.87 -6.53 -3.52
C PHE A 81 -5.11 -5.63 -2.52
N PHE A 82 -5.74 -4.57 -2.02
CA PHE A 82 -5.10 -3.68 -1.06
C PHE A 82 -4.79 -4.35 0.27
N GLY A 83 -5.62 -5.29 0.71
CA GLY A 83 -5.33 -6.09 1.91
C GLY A 83 -4.04 -6.88 1.77
N LEU A 84 -3.86 -7.59 0.67
CA LEU A 84 -2.61 -8.32 0.38
C LEU A 84 -1.42 -7.37 0.17
N PHE A 85 -1.65 -6.25 -0.51
CA PHE A 85 -0.64 -5.21 -0.71
C PHE A 85 -0.06 -4.71 0.62
N TRP A 86 -0.90 -4.31 1.56
CA TRP A 86 -0.46 -3.80 2.87
C TRP A 86 0.20 -4.87 3.74
N ILE A 87 -0.24 -6.14 3.64
CA ILE A 87 0.43 -7.25 4.32
C ILE A 87 1.87 -7.41 3.79
N LEU A 88 2.06 -7.38 2.47
CA LEU A 88 3.39 -7.47 1.88
C LEU A 88 4.28 -6.29 2.27
N VAL A 89 3.75 -5.06 2.19
CA VAL A 89 4.45 -3.84 2.64
C VAL A 89 4.84 -3.97 4.11
N GLY A 90 3.94 -4.42 4.97
CA GLY A 90 4.22 -4.61 6.39
C GLY A 90 5.32 -5.64 6.65
N PHE A 91 5.31 -6.77 5.96
CA PHE A 91 6.40 -7.75 6.04
C PHE A 91 7.73 -7.19 5.54
N PHE A 92 7.71 -6.37 4.49
CA PHE A 92 8.90 -5.68 4.01
C PHE A 92 9.50 -4.77 5.10
N PHE A 93 8.69 -4.05 5.86
CA PHE A 93 9.13 -3.22 6.98
C PHE A 93 9.63 -4.05 8.17
N LEU A 94 9.05 -5.22 8.43
CA LEU A 94 9.43 -6.08 9.56
C LEU A 94 10.67 -6.92 9.31
N LYS A 95 10.86 -7.41 8.08
CA LYS A 95 11.90 -8.39 7.74
C LYS A 95 12.99 -7.83 6.84
N GLY A 96 12.75 -6.66 6.27
CA GLY A 96 13.54 -6.14 5.17
C GLY A 96 13.24 -6.88 3.85
N GLY A 97 13.85 -6.42 2.79
CA GLY A 97 13.70 -7.01 1.47
C GLY A 97 14.45 -6.22 0.41
N ASP A 98 14.46 -6.75 -0.81
CA ASP A 98 15.06 -6.06 -1.95
C ASP A 98 14.14 -4.95 -2.47
N LYS A 99 14.67 -3.71 -2.46
CA LYS A 99 13.90 -2.53 -2.89
C LYS A 99 13.53 -2.55 -4.36
N LYS A 100 14.32 -3.22 -5.22
CA LYS A 100 14.02 -3.34 -6.65
C LYS A 100 12.82 -4.25 -6.87
N VAL A 101 12.79 -5.39 -6.16
CA VAL A 101 11.64 -6.30 -6.22
C VAL A 101 10.38 -5.60 -5.72
N MET A 102 10.50 -4.80 -4.66
CA MET A 102 9.37 -4.01 -4.16
C MET A 102 8.93 -2.93 -5.18
N ALA A 103 9.85 -2.27 -5.87
CA ALA A 103 9.52 -1.33 -6.94
C ALA A 103 8.77 -2.01 -8.11
N HIS A 104 9.18 -3.22 -8.51
CA HIS A 104 8.46 -4.01 -9.51
C HIS A 104 7.05 -4.38 -9.03
N PHE A 105 6.93 -4.74 -7.75
CA PHE A 105 5.62 -5.02 -7.16
C PHE A 105 4.71 -3.78 -7.17
N PHE A 106 5.24 -2.61 -6.86
CA PHE A 106 4.48 -1.35 -6.94
C PHE A 106 4.10 -1.00 -8.38
N LEU A 107 4.96 -1.28 -9.35
CA LEU A 107 4.63 -1.10 -10.77
C LEU A 107 3.48 -2.02 -11.20
N CYS A 108 3.52 -3.29 -10.83
CA CYS A 108 2.41 -4.22 -11.08
C CYS A 108 1.13 -3.74 -10.37
N GLY A 109 1.26 -3.27 -9.12
CA GLY A 109 0.16 -2.69 -8.36
C GLY A 109 -0.46 -1.49 -9.07
N LEU A 110 0.36 -0.56 -9.57
CA LEU A 110 -0.09 0.60 -10.31
C LEU A 110 -0.93 0.21 -11.54
N ILE A 111 -0.46 -0.75 -12.33
CA ILE A 111 -1.21 -1.23 -13.51
C ILE A 111 -2.59 -1.77 -13.11
N LEU A 112 -2.66 -2.53 -12.02
CA LEU A 112 -3.93 -3.07 -11.52
C LEU A 112 -4.85 -1.98 -10.98
N VAL A 113 -4.31 -1.01 -10.22
CA VAL A 113 -5.10 0.09 -9.65
C VAL A 113 -5.63 1.00 -10.74
N ILE A 114 -4.86 1.30 -11.80
CA ILE A 114 -5.37 2.00 -12.98
C ILE A 114 -6.58 1.25 -13.59
N GLY A 115 -6.51 -0.08 -13.69
CA GLY A 115 -7.63 -0.89 -14.15
C GLY A 115 -8.86 -0.77 -13.24
N PHE A 116 -8.68 -0.77 -11.92
CA PHE A 116 -9.75 -0.52 -10.96
C PHE A 116 -10.32 0.89 -11.07
N THR A 117 -9.46 1.90 -11.23
CA THR A 117 -9.86 3.29 -11.42
C THR A 117 -10.74 3.46 -12.64
N VAL A 118 -10.31 2.95 -13.80
CA VAL A 118 -11.10 3.00 -15.03
C VAL A 118 -12.46 2.33 -14.83
N ARG A 119 -12.49 1.17 -14.20
CA ARG A 119 -13.74 0.44 -13.93
C ARG A 119 -14.67 1.21 -12.99
N ALA A 120 -14.13 1.84 -11.93
CA ALA A 120 -14.91 2.65 -11.00
C ALA A 120 -15.63 3.79 -11.73
N PHE A 121 -14.94 4.48 -12.64
CA PHE A 121 -15.54 5.56 -13.42
C PHE A 121 -16.59 5.05 -14.40
N GLN A 122 -16.37 3.89 -15.03
CA GLN A 122 -17.35 3.25 -15.94
C GLN A 122 -18.65 2.86 -15.22
N ASP A 123 -18.53 2.38 -13.98
CA ASP A 123 -19.67 1.95 -13.16
C ASP A 123 -20.33 3.11 -12.38
N GLY A 124 -19.85 4.36 -12.56
CA GLY A 124 -20.39 5.53 -11.89
C GLY A 124 -19.98 5.65 -10.41
N LEU A 125 -19.04 4.83 -9.93
CA LEU A 125 -18.51 4.84 -8.56
C LEU A 125 -17.44 5.94 -8.38
N ILE A 126 -17.74 7.16 -8.83
CA ILE A 126 -16.76 8.25 -8.89
C ILE A 126 -16.37 8.71 -7.47
N TRP A 127 -17.36 8.94 -6.61
CA TRP A 127 -17.14 9.41 -5.27
C TRP A 127 -17.66 8.42 -4.22
N PRO A 128 -16.89 8.09 -3.17
CA PRO A 128 -15.47 8.47 -2.95
C PRO A 128 -14.47 7.57 -3.67
N LEU A 129 -14.83 6.35 -4.07
CA LEU A 129 -13.94 5.27 -4.50
C LEU A 129 -13.06 5.65 -5.70
N GLY A 130 -13.65 6.17 -6.77
CA GLY A 130 -12.91 6.54 -7.98
C GLY A 130 -11.84 7.60 -7.71
N ILE A 131 -12.16 8.60 -6.88
CA ILE A 131 -11.21 9.64 -6.48
C ILE A 131 -10.10 9.05 -5.61
N ASP A 132 -10.43 8.19 -4.65
CA ASP A 132 -9.44 7.53 -3.80
C ASP A 132 -8.45 6.68 -4.63
N LEU A 133 -8.96 5.95 -5.62
CA LEU A 133 -8.11 5.16 -6.53
C LEU A 133 -7.18 6.05 -7.37
N VAL A 134 -7.65 7.21 -7.87
CA VAL A 134 -6.79 8.19 -8.58
C VAL A 134 -5.67 8.69 -7.67
N VAL A 135 -5.98 9.01 -6.41
CA VAL A 135 -4.96 9.44 -5.44
C VAL A 135 -3.93 8.34 -5.19
N ILE A 136 -4.36 7.08 -5.11
CA ILE A 136 -3.47 5.93 -4.94
C ILE A 136 -2.61 5.71 -6.20
N ASP A 137 -3.18 5.87 -7.41
CA ASP A 137 -2.41 5.80 -8.67
C ASP A 137 -1.27 6.83 -8.68
N VAL A 138 -1.56 8.07 -8.31
CA VAL A 138 -0.56 9.14 -8.19
C VAL A 138 0.50 8.79 -7.14
N LEU A 139 0.07 8.28 -5.97
CA LEU A 139 1.00 7.86 -4.91
C LEU A 139 1.94 6.75 -5.40
N LEU A 140 1.41 5.69 -5.99
CA LEU A 140 2.23 4.59 -6.51
C LEU A 140 3.20 5.08 -7.60
N LEU A 141 2.75 5.97 -8.49
CA LEU A 141 3.59 6.56 -9.52
C LEU A 141 4.77 7.33 -8.93
N THR A 142 4.59 8.02 -7.80
CA THR A 142 5.67 8.76 -7.13
C THR A 142 6.63 7.86 -6.34
N LEU A 143 6.16 6.72 -5.83
CA LEU A 143 6.99 5.79 -5.06
C LEU A 143 7.97 4.99 -5.93
N ILE A 144 7.57 4.61 -7.15
CA ILE A 144 8.39 3.79 -8.07
C ILE A 144 9.75 4.45 -8.40
N PRO A 145 9.82 5.72 -8.84
CA PRO A 145 11.10 6.38 -9.14
C PRO A 145 12.00 6.52 -7.91
N GLY A 146 11.43 6.86 -6.74
CA GLY A 146 12.20 6.99 -5.50
C GLY A 146 12.91 5.70 -5.11
N MET A 147 12.24 4.55 -5.24
CA MET A 147 12.84 3.24 -4.99
C MET A 147 13.84 2.84 -6.07
N GLY A 148 13.58 3.20 -7.34
CA GLY A 148 14.49 2.97 -8.46
C GLY A 148 15.78 3.78 -8.35
N ALA A 149 15.70 5.05 -7.97
CA ALA A 149 16.86 5.93 -7.80
C ALA A 149 17.80 5.41 -6.70
N GLN A 150 17.27 5.02 -5.52
CA GLN A 150 18.05 4.42 -4.46
C GLN A 150 18.73 3.09 -4.86
N ALA A 151 18.10 2.32 -5.75
CA ALA A 151 18.68 1.09 -6.28
C ALA A 151 19.83 1.38 -7.26
N LEU A 152 19.73 2.45 -8.06
CA LEU A 152 20.79 2.90 -8.98
C LEU A 152 22.00 3.47 -8.23
N GLU A 153 21.79 4.26 -7.18
CA GLU A 153 22.86 4.77 -6.32
C GLU A 153 23.71 3.62 -5.75
N ARG A 154 23.07 2.61 -5.17
CA ARG A 154 23.78 1.45 -4.63
C ARG A 154 24.54 0.63 -5.68
N LEU A 155 24.04 0.58 -6.93
CA LEU A 155 24.78 -0.05 -8.02
C LEU A 155 26.03 0.76 -8.38
N SER A 156 25.91 2.08 -8.46
CA SER A 156 27.06 2.96 -8.69
C SER A 156 28.14 2.77 -7.65
N ASP A 157 27.77 2.75 -6.37
CA ASP A 157 28.71 2.54 -5.27
C ASP A 157 29.36 1.15 -5.31
N SER A 158 28.60 0.10 -5.66
CA SER A 158 29.13 -1.26 -5.81
C SER A 158 30.10 -1.37 -6.98
N TYR A 159 29.81 -0.74 -8.12
CA TYR A 159 30.71 -0.71 -9.26
C TYR A 159 31.98 0.06 -8.95
N GLN A 160 31.90 1.19 -8.26
CA GLN A 160 33.07 1.95 -7.84
C GLN A 160 33.96 1.15 -6.87
N ALA A 161 33.35 0.44 -5.90
CA ALA A 161 34.10 -0.42 -4.99
C ALA A 161 34.83 -1.57 -5.71
N VAL A 162 34.19 -2.21 -6.71
CA VAL A 162 34.81 -3.28 -7.51
C VAL A 162 35.96 -2.74 -8.36
N ILE A 163 35.80 -1.56 -8.97
CA ILE A 163 36.85 -0.92 -9.75
C ILE A 163 38.05 -0.57 -8.86
N LEU A 164 37.83 0.00 -7.69
CA LEU A 164 38.90 0.36 -6.75
C LEU A 164 39.65 -0.87 -6.24
N GLN A 165 38.99 -2.01 -6.07
CA GLN A 165 39.62 -3.27 -5.66
C GLN A 165 40.41 -3.97 -6.81
N SER A 166 40.10 -3.66 -8.06
CA SER A 166 40.78 -4.28 -9.21
C SER A 166 42.04 -3.52 -9.66
N PHE A 167 42.27 -2.30 -9.12
CA PHE A 167 43.45 -1.48 -9.45
C PHE A 167 44.37 -1.23 -8.26
N GLY A 168 44.17 -1.83 -7.11
CA GLY A 168 45.03 -1.79 -5.92
C GLY A 168 45.66 -3.14 -5.67
#